data_496d154756336d6261ae32fdc06b9e68
#
_entry.id   496d154756336d6261ae32fdc06b9e68
#
_cell.length_a   1.000
_cell.length_b   1.000
_cell.length_c   1.000
_cell.angle_alpha   90.00
_cell.angle_beta   90.00
_cell.angle_gamma   90.00
#
_symmetry.space_group_name_H-M   'P 1'
#
loop_
_entity.id
_entity.type
_entity.pdbx_description
1 polymer ?
#
loop_
_entity_poly.entity_id
_entity_poly.type
_entity_poly.pdbx_seq_one_letter_code
_entity_poly.pdbx_strand_id
1 'polypeptide(L)'
;MKPFSKLCDAADWSDPLFDRVIRVELAEEPRFHRKQWEFARILRTLEAHGLLNGTSHGLSMGGGDERLLYSVARRVGHLTVTDLYGAGSAWEGARTDDPDRAIKASAPFHVDSSRLTAMRMDMRSLEFGNGVFDFCYSSCAMEHIGEYEDFLAHLREVRRVLKDQGVYVLTTEFHYGDEVIPAPHNYYFSASFLDGLVAAAGFEARGGVDGALSPHVFNRPIPANLRDLLPDAADAVTGRLLDSTPHVQLLTGGRPFTSLCLVLTKAAHGASAGIRPIADLEASREFIDEGVRRWKAFVERSPLNLDPFVAECGHTRGVPRLVAASESSPLFHTGYVWLGGVTRAVTIDFDAWPAAGSGAEAELRVHRHPDLRPDEVACAGSIRVPIHARERLRRQLQIDADDRCSYAVLARVTRGACWIDDMRVQVTIP
;
A
#
# COMPACT_ATOMS: atom_id res chain seq x y z
N MET A 1 6.87 5.67 -30.02
CA MET A 1 7.01 6.27 -28.68
C MET A 1 6.60 5.21 -27.68
N LYS A 2 7.41 4.93 -26.63
CA LYS A 2 6.98 3.95 -25.61
C LYS A 2 5.74 4.47 -24.90
N PRO A 3 4.77 3.60 -24.54
CA PRO A 3 3.57 4.03 -23.82
C PRO A 3 3.94 4.67 -22.49
N PHE A 4 3.16 5.68 -22.09
CA PHE A 4 3.30 6.28 -20.75
C PHE A 4 2.67 5.41 -19.66
N SER A 5 1.62 4.65 -20.00
CA SER A 5 1.04 3.66 -19.10
C SER A 5 1.99 2.47 -19.00
N LYS A 6 2.45 2.14 -17.77
CA LYS A 6 3.39 1.03 -17.57
C LYS A 6 3.43 0.54 -16.14
N LEU A 7 4.00 -0.67 -15.94
CA LEU A 7 4.36 -1.20 -14.63
C LEU A 7 5.59 -0.49 -14.06
N CYS A 8 5.68 -0.46 -12.72
CA CYS A 8 6.87 0.02 -12.03
C CYS A 8 8.06 -0.91 -12.31
N ASP A 9 9.11 -0.35 -12.90
CA ASP A 9 10.32 -1.07 -13.28
C ASP A 9 11.56 -0.38 -12.71
N ALA A 10 12.41 -1.14 -12.04
CA ALA A 10 13.66 -0.65 -11.45
C ALA A 10 14.59 0.03 -12.47
N ALA A 11 14.53 -0.32 -13.75
CA ALA A 11 15.31 0.33 -14.79
C ALA A 11 14.92 1.80 -15.03
N ASP A 12 13.74 2.23 -14.61
CA ASP A 12 13.31 3.62 -14.78
C ASP A 12 14.21 4.61 -14.01
N TRP A 13 14.81 4.19 -12.89
CA TRP A 13 15.76 5.02 -12.12
C TRP A 13 17.08 5.28 -12.87
N SER A 14 17.36 4.53 -13.93
CA SER A 14 18.51 4.77 -14.80
C SER A 14 18.24 5.78 -15.92
N ASP A 15 16.99 6.26 -16.08
CA ASP A 15 16.65 7.32 -17.02
C ASP A 15 17.06 8.69 -16.44
N PRO A 16 17.96 9.45 -17.08
CA PRO A 16 18.39 10.75 -16.59
C PRO A 16 17.23 11.78 -16.42
N LEU A 17 16.17 11.64 -17.20
CA LEU A 17 14.99 12.48 -17.04
C LEU A 17 14.17 12.08 -15.82
N PHE A 18 14.17 10.81 -15.45
CA PHE A 18 13.52 10.34 -14.24
C PHE A 18 14.28 10.80 -12.99
N ASP A 19 15.61 10.67 -13.01
CA ASP A 19 16.50 11.18 -11.96
C ASP A 19 16.33 12.70 -11.76
N ARG A 20 16.30 13.47 -12.88
CA ARG A 20 16.03 14.93 -12.82
C ARG A 20 14.71 15.23 -12.12
N VAL A 21 13.63 14.53 -12.45
CA VAL A 21 12.31 14.78 -11.84
C VAL A 21 12.38 14.53 -10.34
N ILE A 22 13.03 13.45 -9.90
CA ILE A 22 13.16 13.16 -8.48
C ILE A 22 13.96 14.24 -7.76
N ARG A 23 15.15 14.59 -8.27
CA ARG A 23 16.04 15.55 -7.60
C ARG A 23 15.55 16.99 -7.66
N VAL A 24 15.04 17.40 -8.82
CA VAL A 24 14.70 18.83 -9.07
C VAL A 24 13.23 19.11 -8.77
N GLU A 25 12.32 18.26 -9.27
CA GLU A 25 10.89 18.55 -9.14
C GLU A 25 10.35 18.09 -7.77
N LEU A 26 10.71 16.90 -7.33
CA LEU A 26 10.31 16.40 -6.01
C LEU A 26 11.25 16.87 -4.88
N ALA A 27 12.45 17.38 -5.22
CA ALA A 27 13.50 17.74 -4.26
C ALA A 27 13.81 16.59 -3.28
N GLU A 28 13.99 15.37 -3.82
CA GLU A 28 14.31 14.16 -3.08
C GLU A 28 15.59 13.51 -3.63
N GLU A 29 16.24 12.69 -2.80
CA GLU A 29 17.26 11.76 -3.28
C GLU A 29 16.60 10.53 -3.91
N PRO A 30 17.12 10.01 -5.06
CA PRO A 30 16.61 8.80 -5.67
C PRO A 30 16.73 7.60 -4.74
N ARG A 31 15.65 6.87 -4.61
CA ARG A 31 15.57 5.59 -3.89
C ARG A 31 14.64 4.64 -4.65
N PHE A 32 14.98 3.36 -4.68
CA PHE A 32 14.14 2.36 -5.35
C PHE A 32 12.87 2.09 -4.52
N HIS A 33 11.93 3.01 -4.61
CA HIS A 33 10.67 2.95 -3.87
C HIS A 33 9.50 3.30 -4.79
N ARG A 34 8.52 2.37 -4.94
CA ARG A 34 7.39 2.51 -5.85
C ARG A 34 6.63 3.84 -5.69
N LYS A 35 6.47 4.36 -4.46
CA LYS A 35 5.79 5.65 -4.23
C LYS A 35 6.54 6.83 -4.87
N GLN A 36 7.88 6.84 -4.79
CA GLN A 36 8.69 7.85 -5.49
C GLN A 36 8.57 7.69 -7.01
N TRP A 37 8.52 6.45 -7.49
CA TRP A 37 8.29 6.16 -8.90
C TRP A 37 6.92 6.69 -9.37
N GLU A 38 5.87 6.48 -8.60
CA GLU A 38 4.51 6.96 -8.90
C GLU A 38 4.50 8.48 -9.09
N PHE A 39 5.09 9.23 -8.16
CA PHE A 39 5.20 10.68 -8.24
C PHE A 39 5.96 11.14 -9.47
N ALA A 40 7.13 10.52 -9.71
CA ALA A 40 7.94 10.85 -10.88
C ALA A 40 7.22 10.51 -12.20
N ARG A 41 6.49 9.39 -12.26
CA ARG A 41 5.70 8.99 -13.45
C ARG A 41 4.57 9.97 -13.71
N ILE A 42 3.83 10.39 -12.70
CA ILE A 42 2.76 11.39 -12.86
C ILE A 42 3.34 12.69 -13.39
N LEU A 43 4.40 13.24 -12.78
CA LEU A 43 5.06 14.48 -13.25
C LEU A 43 5.58 14.37 -14.69
N ARG A 44 6.28 13.26 -15.02
CA ARG A 44 6.78 13.01 -16.37
C ARG A 44 5.67 12.95 -17.41
N THR A 45 4.55 12.32 -17.03
CA THR A 45 3.39 12.20 -17.92
C THR A 45 2.76 13.58 -18.15
N LEU A 46 2.50 14.35 -17.10
CA LEU A 46 1.93 15.69 -17.21
C LEU A 46 2.84 16.63 -18.01
N GLU A 47 4.17 16.57 -17.81
CA GLU A 47 5.15 17.35 -18.56
C GLU A 47 5.14 17.00 -20.05
N ALA A 48 5.15 15.69 -20.38
CA ALA A 48 5.16 15.24 -21.77
C ALA A 48 3.86 15.55 -22.53
N HIS A 49 2.75 15.70 -21.83
CA HIS A 49 1.47 16.16 -22.40
C HIS A 49 1.35 17.71 -22.42
N GLY A 50 2.38 18.44 -22.00
CA GLY A 50 2.37 19.90 -21.96
C GLY A 50 1.40 20.49 -20.92
N LEU A 51 1.00 19.71 -19.91
CA LEU A 51 0.00 20.09 -18.91
C LEU A 51 0.60 20.81 -17.70
N LEU A 52 1.93 20.76 -17.52
CA LEU A 52 2.63 21.55 -16.50
C LEU A 52 2.95 22.94 -17.03
N ASN A 53 1.94 23.79 -17.17
CA ASN A 53 2.06 25.17 -17.64
C ASN A 53 1.13 26.12 -16.85
N GLY A 54 1.42 27.42 -16.87
CA GLY A 54 0.74 28.44 -16.06
C GLY A 54 -0.74 28.70 -16.40
N THR A 55 -1.32 28.01 -17.37
CA THR A 55 -2.74 28.11 -17.73
C THR A 55 -3.55 26.87 -17.43
N SER A 56 -2.88 25.75 -17.11
CA SER A 56 -3.55 24.48 -16.81
C SER A 56 -4.21 24.50 -15.43
N HIS A 57 -5.40 23.93 -15.35
CA HIS A 57 -6.12 23.65 -14.10
C HIS A 57 -6.16 22.15 -13.84
N GLY A 58 -5.52 21.70 -12.77
CA GLY A 58 -5.43 20.30 -12.38
C GLY A 58 -6.27 19.95 -11.17
N LEU A 59 -6.67 18.66 -11.07
CA LEU A 59 -7.32 18.07 -9.90
C LEU A 59 -6.48 16.90 -9.37
N SER A 60 -6.12 16.94 -8.09
CA SER A 60 -5.56 15.83 -7.32
C SER A 60 -6.65 15.22 -6.43
N MET A 61 -6.80 13.90 -6.45
CA MET A 61 -7.81 13.19 -5.65
C MET A 61 -7.14 12.15 -4.76
N GLY A 62 -7.56 12.09 -3.48
CA GLY A 62 -6.86 11.31 -2.46
C GLY A 62 -5.44 11.81 -2.24
N GLY A 63 -5.24 13.14 -2.30
CA GLY A 63 -3.92 13.73 -2.34
C GLY A 63 -3.22 13.86 -0.98
N GLY A 64 -3.97 13.78 0.14
CA GLY A 64 -3.39 14.00 1.46
C GLY A 64 -2.51 15.25 1.51
N ASP A 65 -1.26 15.08 1.95
CA ASP A 65 -0.19 16.09 1.96
C ASP A 65 1.04 15.67 1.14
N GLU A 66 0.83 14.85 0.11
CA GLU A 66 1.91 14.29 -0.70
C GLU A 66 2.79 15.38 -1.35
N ARG A 67 4.10 15.15 -1.39
CA ARG A 67 5.08 16.08 -2.00
C ARG A 67 4.79 16.37 -3.47
N LEU A 68 4.17 15.43 -4.18
CA LEU A 68 3.72 15.58 -5.56
C LEU A 68 2.82 16.80 -5.77
N LEU A 69 1.92 17.10 -4.83
CA LEU A 69 1.00 18.25 -4.90
C LEU A 69 1.74 19.56 -5.13
N TYR A 70 2.79 19.77 -4.36
CA TYR A 70 3.57 21.01 -4.37
C TYR A 70 4.42 21.12 -5.64
N SER A 71 4.92 19.98 -6.14
CA SER A 71 5.65 19.94 -7.41
C SER A 71 4.78 20.28 -8.59
N VAL A 72 3.52 19.87 -8.60
CA VAL A 72 2.53 20.21 -9.62
C VAL A 72 2.09 21.68 -9.46
N ALA A 73 1.69 22.09 -8.25
CA ALA A 73 1.13 23.41 -7.98
C ALA A 73 2.07 24.56 -8.39
N ARG A 74 3.40 24.41 -8.22
CA ARG A 74 4.34 25.46 -8.65
C ARG A 74 4.46 25.64 -10.16
N ARG A 75 3.96 24.68 -10.98
CA ARG A 75 4.11 24.67 -12.44
C ARG A 75 2.83 24.91 -13.21
N VAL A 76 1.66 24.83 -12.56
CA VAL A 76 0.35 24.98 -13.21
C VAL A 76 -0.31 26.33 -12.86
N GLY A 77 -1.35 26.69 -13.58
CA GLY A 77 -2.16 27.87 -13.27
C GLY A 77 -2.89 27.70 -11.94
N HIS A 78 -3.50 26.54 -11.72
CA HIS A 78 -4.15 26.20 -10.45
C HIS A 78 -4.19 24.67 -10.25
N LEU A 79 -3.98 24.22 -9.02
CA LEU A 79 -4.19 22.85 -8.56
C LEU A 79 -5.24 22.83 -7.46
N THR A 80 -6.31 22.08 -7.70
CA THR A 80 -7.29 21.71 -6.66
C THR A 80 -6.93 20.35 -6.10
N VAL A 81 -6.89 20.21 -4.78
CA VAL A 81 -6.59 18.96 -4.06
C VAL A 81 -7.81 18.56 -3.28
N THR A 82 -8.21 17.30 -3.39
CA THR A 82 -9.32 16.74 -2.64
C THR A 82 -8.91 15.46 -1.91
N ASP A 83 -9.46 15.28 -0.72
CA ASP A 83 -9.34 14.06 0.09
C ASP A 83 -10.51 14.03 1.09
N LEU A 84 -10.72 12.90 1.78
CA LEU A 84 -11.69 12.77 2.87
C LEU A 84 -11.23 13.45 4.17
N TYR A 85 -10.42 14.48 4.12
CA TYR A 85 -9.85 15.16 5.26
C TYR A 85 -10.75 15.17 6.50
N GLY A 86 -10.14 15.00 7.67
CA GLY A 86 -10.80 15.05 8.95
C GLY A 86 -9.88 14.60 10.08
N ALA A 87 -10.10 15.10 11.31
CA ALA A 87 -9.30 14.77 12.49
C ALA A 87 -9.24 13.26 12.78
N GLY A 88 -10.27 12.50 12.38
CA GLY A 88 -10.37 11.04 12.52
C GLY A 88 -9.89 10.24 11.32
N SER A 89 -9.24 10.85 10.32
CA SER A 89 -8.73 10.12 9.17
C SER A 89 -7.73 9.03 9.58
N ALA A 90 -7.83 7.86 8.95
CA ALA A 90 -6.85 6.79 9.11
C ALA A 90 -5.46 7.20 8.55
N TRP A 91 -5.46 8.07 7.54
CA TRP A 91 -4.23 8.57 6.89
C TRP A 91 -3.73 9.82 7.59
N GLU A 92 -2.48 9.79 8.05
CA GLU A 92 -1.87 10.89 8.80
C GLU A 92 -1.88 12.19 8.00
N GLY A 93 -1.50 12.16 6.72
CA GLY A 93 -1.49 13.32 5.81
C GLY A 93 -2.88 13.90 5.48
N ALA A 94 -3.96 13.23 5.91
CA ALA A 94 -5.34 13.73 5.77
C ALA A 94 -5.99 14.07 7.13
N ARG A 95 -5.25 14.06 8.26
CA ARG A 95 -5.75 14.37 9.60
C ARG A 95 -5.85 15.86 9.85
N THR A 96 -6.79 16.53 9.19
CA THR A 96 -7.03 17.96 9.38
C THR A 96 -8.49 18.31 9.12
N ASP A 97 -9.02 19.27 9.90
CA ASP A 97 -10.35 19.86 9.70
C ASP A 97 -10.29 21.16 8.86
N ASP A 98 -9.09 21.70 8.61
CA ASP A 98 -8.84 22.86 7.75
C ASP A 98 -7.79 22.46 6.69
N PRO A 99 -8.21 21.74 5.63
CA PRO A 99 -7.30 21.18 4.64
C PRO A 99 -6.54 22.27 3.87
N ASP A 100 -7.19 23.36 3.50
CA ASP A 100 -6.54 24.43 2.72
C ASP A 100 -5.37 25.05 3.48
N ARG A 101 -5.58 25.37 4.75
CA ARG A 101 -4.52 25.90 5.61
C ARG A 101 -3.43 24.88 5.87
N ALA A 102 -3.81 23.64 6.22
CA ALA A 102 -2.86 22.58 6.56
C ALA A 102 -1.94 22.24 5.39
N ILE A 103 -2.52 22.02 4.19
CA ILE A 103 -1.76 21.68 3.00
C ILE A 103 -0.82 22.82 2.58
N LYS A 104 -1.28 24.06 2.61
CA LYS A 104 -0.40 25.22 2.33
C LYS A 104 0.73 25.35 3.33
N ALA A 105 0.49 25.05 4.60
CA ALA A 105 1.51 25.11 5.65
C ALA A 105 2.54 23.96 5.59
N SER A 106 2.16 22.79 5.05
CA SER A 106 3.04 21.62 4.92
C SER A 106 3.94 21.63 3.70
N ALA A 107 3.90 22.71 2.88
CA ALA A 107 4.68 22.79 1.65
C ALA A 107 6.20 22.66 1.94
N PRO A 108 6.88 21.64 1.38
CA PRO A 108 8.30 21.40 1.66
C PRO A 108 9.24 22.36 0.94
N PHE A 109 8.72 23.18 0.04
CA PHE A 109 9.39 24.23 -0.71
C PHE A 109 8.39 25.32 -1.11
N HIS A 110 8.88 26.44 -1.62
CA HIS A 110 8.01 27.56 -1.99
C HIS A 110 7.01 27.20 -3.08
N VAL A 111 5.73 27.43 -2.80
CA VAL A 111 4.60 27.35 -3.73
C VAL A 111 3.77 28.63 -3.57
N ASP A 112 3.37 29.22 -4.68
CA ASP A 112 2.40 30.32 -4.65
C ASP A 112 1.05 29.79 -4.13
N SER A 113 0.67 30.21 -2.94
CA SER A 113 -0.54 29.72 -2.26
C SER A 113 -1.84 30.06 -3.01
N SER A 114 -1.82 31.02 -3.91
CA SER A 114 -2.98 31.36 -4.77
C SER A 114 -3.24 30.30 -5.86
N ARG A 115 -2.24 29.48 -6.17
CA ARG A 115 -2.31 28.40 -7.16
C ARG A 115 -2.72 27.04 -6.59
N LEU A 116 -2.97 26.96 -5.28
CA LEU A 116 -3.27 25.73 -4.59
C LEU A 116 -4.50 25.91 -3.70
N THR A 117 -5.48 25.05 -3.87
CA THR A 117 -6.65 24.97 -2.98
C THR A 117 -6.86 23.54 -2.57
N ALA A 118 -6.99 23.27 -1.26
CA ALA A 118 -7.31 21.95 -0.74
C ALA A 118 -8.68 21.95 -0.07
N MET A 119 -9.48 20.90 -0.31
CA MET A 119 -10.84 20.80 0.23
C MET A 119 -11.24 19.36 0.55
N ARG A 120 -12.10 19.20 1.54
CA ARG A 120 -12.70 17.92 1.84
C ARG A 120 -13.71 17.55 0.76
N MET A 121 -13.52 16.39 0.13
CA MET A 121 -14.42 15.87 -0.89
C MET A 121 -14.23 14.38 -1.10
N ASP A 122 -15.33 13.66 -1.31
CA ASP A 122 -15.29 12.26 -1.72
C ASP A 122 -15.04 12.17 -3.24
N MET A 123 -14.01 11.42 -3.65
CA MET A 123 -13.66 11.28 -5.06
C MET A 123 -14.71 10.50 -5.87
N ARG A 124 -15.66 9.83 -5.20
CA ARG A 124 -16.80 9.13 -5.82
C ARG A 124 -17.97 10.08 -6.15
N SER A 125 -17.93 11.31 -5.61
CA SER A 125 -18.99 12.31 -5.81
C SER A 125 -18.37 13.71 -5.79
N LEU A 126 -17.89 14.17 -6.95
CA LEU A 126 -17.18 15.43 -7.07
C LEU A 126 -18.15 16.62 -7.26
N GLU A 127 -17.99 17.65 -6.45
CA GLU A 127 -18.86 18.87 -6.48
C GLU A 127 -18.36 19.91 -7.50
N PHE A 128 -17.83 19.46 -8.65
CA PHE A 128 -17.39 20.32 -9.74
C PHE A 128 -18.30 20.21 -10.96
N GLY A 129 -18.32 21.24 -11.80
CA GLY A 129 -19.00 21.20 -13.09
C GLY A 129 -18.35 20.23 -14.09
N ASN A 130 -19.02 19.97 -15.20
CA ASN A 130 -18.49 19.13 -16.27
C ASN A 130 -17.33 19.85 -17.00
N GLY A 131 -16.27 19.12 -17.36
CA GLY A 131 -15.19 19.62 -18.21
C GLY A 131 -14.40 20.80 -17.63
N VAL A 132 -14.17 20.81 -16.33
CA VAL A 132 -13.46 21.89 -15.61
C VAL A 132 -11.95 21.74 -15.72
N PHE A 133 -11.42 20.50 -15.60
CA PHE A 133 -10.00 20.26 -15.42
C PHE A 133 -9.31 19.84 -16.71
N ASP A 134 -8.11 20.38 -16.95
CA ASP A 134 -7.24 20.01 -18.04
C ASP A 134 -6.62 18.61 -17.79
N PHE A 135 -6.36 18.30 -16.53
CA PHE A 135 -5.93 16.98 -16.10
C PHE A 135 -6.43 16.66 -14.69
N CYS A 136 -6.53 15.36 -14.43
CA CYS A 136 -6.75 14.81 -13.10
C CYS A 136 -5.63 13.82 -12.78
N TYR A 137 -5.31 13.62 -11.50
CA TYR A 137 -4.45 12.52 -11.08
C TYR A 137 -4.85 11.99 -9.71
N SER A 138 -4.50 10.73 -9.45
CA SER A 138 -4.50 10.13 -8.12
C SER A 138 -3.30 9.18 -7.97
N SER A 139 -2.77 9.07 -6.77
CA SER A 139 -1.56 8.32 -6.47
C SER A 139 -1.84 7.24 -5.43
N CYS A 140 -2.15 6.00 -5.88
CA CYS A 140 -2.51 4.87 -5.02
C CYS A 140 -3.57 5.25 -3.97
N ALA A 141 -4.69 5.77 -4.45
CA ALA A 141 -5.83 6.16 -3.62
C ALA A 141 -7.11 5.40 -3.99
N MET A 142 -7.27 5.03 -5.27
CA MET A 142 -8.46 4.35 -5.76
C MET A 142 -8.69 2.99 -5.09
N GLU A 143 -7.65 2.25 -4.80
CA GLU A 143 -7.69 0.94 -4.15
C GLU A 143 -8.28 0.95 -2.73
N HIS A 144 -8.46 2.12 -2.13
CA HIS A 144 -8.91 2.29 -0.75
C HIS A 144 -10.36 2.79 -0.62
N ILE A 145 -11.07 3.08 -1.73
CA ILE A 145 -12.35 3.81 -1.67
C ILE A 145 -13.60 2.94 -1.55
N GLY A 146 -13.46 1.62 -1.55
CA GLY A 146 -14.59 0.71 -1.41
C GLY A 146 -14.53 -0.48 -2.34
N GLU A 147 -15.62 -0.75 -3.08
CA GLU A 147 -15.79 -1.91 -3.94
C GLU A 147 -15.94 -1.50 -5.42
N TYR A 148 -16.29 -2.46 -6.30
CA TYR A 148 -16.39 -2.25 -7.74
C TYR A 148 -17.23 -1.02 -8.14
N GLU A 149 -18.40 -0.85 -7.53
CA GLU A 149 -19.30 0.27 -7.84
C GLU A 149 -18.70 1.62 -7.39
N ASP A 150 -17.94 1.62 -6.30
CA ASP A 150 -17.23 2.81 -5.82
C ASP A 150 -16.09 3.21 -6.78
N PHE A 151 -15.33 2.22 -7.27
CA PHE A 151 -14.29 2.47 -8.29
C PHE A 151 -14.88 2.99 -9.57
N LEU A 152 -16.01 2.41 -10.01
CA LEU A 152 -16.72 2.83 -11.22
C LEU A 152 -17.31 4.23 -11.06
N ALA A 153 -17.90 4.55 -9.90
CA ALA A 153 -18.41 5.88 -9.59
C ALA A 153 -17.28 6.92 -9.66
N HIS A 154 -16.12 6.63 -9.03
CA HIS A 154 -14.95 7.48 -9.09
C HIS A 154 -14.50 7.76 -10.54
N LEU A 155 -14.30 6.72 -11.34
CA LEU A 155 -13.87 6.90 -12.74
C LEU A 155 -14.89 7.69 -13.57
N ARG A 156 -16.18 7.49 -13.35
CA ARG A 156 -17.26 8.27 -14.03
C ARG A 156 -17.22 9.73 -13.63
N GLU A 157 -17.01 10.05 -12.36
CA GLU A 157 -16.85 11.42 -11.89
C GLU A 157 -15.61 12.08 -12.48
N VAL A 158 -14.47 11.39 -12.49
CA VAL A 158 -13.26 11.89 -13.17
C VAL A 158 -13.55 12.19 -14.65
N ARG A 159 -14.23 11.25 -15.35
CA ARG A 159 -14.60 11.45 -16.76
C ARG A 159 -15.52 12.65 -16.95
N ARG A 160 -16.42 12.90 -16.03
CA ARG A 160 -17.34 14.05 -16.08
C ARG A 160 -16.64 15.38 -15.91
N VAL A 161 -15.76 15.50 -14.91
CA VAL A 161 -15.08 16.77 -14.57
C VAL A 161 -13.90 17.07 -15.47
N LEU A 162 -13.33 16.08 -16.15
CA LEU A 162 -12.22 16.22 -17.08
C LEU A 162 -12.70 16.85 -18.41
N LYS A 163 -11.93 17.76 -18.99
CA LYS A 163 -12.17 18.30 -20.34
C LYS A 163 -12.06 17.18 -21.40
N ASP A 164 -12.60 17.36 -22.58
CA ASP A 164 -12.62 16.32 -23.63
C ASP A 164 -11.22 15.89 -24.08
N GLN A 165 -10.27 16.82 -24.11
CA GLN A 165 -8.86 16.53 -24.42
C GLN A 165 -8.00 16.33 -23.17
N GLY A 166 -8.63 16.26 -21.99
CA GLY A 166 -7.96 16.12 -20.73
C GLY A 166 -7.40 14.71 -20.51
N VAL A 167 -6.47 14.62 -19.58
CA VAL A 167 -5.78 13.37 -19.23
C VAL A 167 -5.99 13.05 -17.77
N TYR A 168 -6.31 11.80 -17.48
CA TYR A 168 -6.29 11.27 -16.11
C TYR A 168 -5.07 10.38 -15.93
N VAL A 169 -4.18 10.74 -14.99
CA VAL A 169 -3.01 9.93 -14.62
C VAL A 169 -3.30 9.23 -13.30
N LEU A 170 -3.44 7.93 -13.35
CA LEU A 170 -3.76 7.08 -12.21
C LEU A 170 -2.57 6.19 -11.90
N THR A 171 -2.09 6.15 -10.66
CA THR A 171 -1.29 5.04 -10.15
C THR A 171 -2.11 4.21 -9.18
N THR A 172 -1.92 2.90 -9.21
CA THR A 172 -2.66 1.97 -8.33
C THR A 172 -1.86 0.69 -8.09
N GLU A 173 -2.25 -0.09 -7.10
CA GLU A 173 -1.63 -1.36 -6.80
C GLU A 173 -2.10 -2.45 -7.75
N PHE A 174 -1.15 -3.05 -8.42
CA PHE A 174 -1.35 -4.07 -9.46
C PHE A 174 -0.70 -5.39 -9.05
N HIS A 175 -1.42 -6.49 -9.23
CA HIS A 175 -0.85 -7.82 -9.08
C HIS A 175 -0.93 -8.63 -10.38
N TYR A 176 -0.05 -9.62 -10.50
CA TYR A 176 0.18 -10.34 -11.77
C TYR A 176 -0.82 -11.47 -12.04
N GLY A 177 -1.68 -11.83 -11.08
CA GLY A 177 -2.72 -12.86 -11.27
C GLY A 177 -3.92 -12.35 -12.08
N ASP A 178 -4.87 -13.24 -12.34
CA ASP A 178 -6.04 -12.95 -13.18
C ASP A 178 -7.24 -12.40 -12.38
N GLU A 179 -7.30 -12.68 -11.08
CA GLU A 179 -8.37 -12.22 -10.20
C GLU A 179 -7.91 -11.03 -9.36
N VAL A 180 -8.85 -10.14 -9.01
CA VAL A 180 -8.57 -9.07 -8.04
C VAL A 180 -8.39 -9.66 -6.65
N ILE A 181 -7.45 -9.09 -5.86
CA ILE A 181 -7.20 -9.51 -4.48
C ILE A 181 -7.69 -8.41 -3.54
N PRO A 182 -8.83 -8.60 -2.87
CA PRO A 182 -9.23 -7.70 -1.80
C PRO A 182 -8.40 -7.97 -0.53
N ALA A 183 -8.03 -6.91 0.16
CA ALA A 183 -7.39 -6.93 1.46
C ALA A 183 -8.11 -5.94 2.39
N PRO A 184 -7.95 -5.99 3.71
CA PRO A 184 -8.55 -5.01 4.59
C PRO A 184 -8.17 -3.59 4.16
N HIS A 185 -9.19 -2.80 3.78
CA HIS A 185 -9.04 -1.41 3.31
C HIS A 185 -8.13 -1.22 2.09
N ASN A 186 -7.93 -2.26 1.27
CA ASN A 186 -7.08 -2.19 0.08
C ASN A 186 -7.49 -3.20 -0.99
N TYR A 187 -7.13 -2.93 -2.24
CA TYR A 187 -7.32 -3.85 -3.38
C TYR A 187 -6.04 -3.93 -4.21
N TYR A 188 -5.64 -5.16 -4.57
CA TYR A 188 -4.61 -5.38 -5.58
C TYR A 188 -5.31 -5.77 -6.88
N PHE A 189 -5.27 -4.90 -7.86
CA PHE A 189 -6.03 -5.05 -9.09
C PHE A 189 -5.32 -5.94 -10.11
N SER A 190 -6.09 -6.82 -10.76
CA SER A 190 -5.62 -7.57 -11.93
C SER A 190 -5.81 -6.80 -13.23
N ALA A 191 -5.10 -7.23 -14.27
CA ALA A 191 -5.22 -6.64 -15.61
C ALA A 191 -6.66 -6.73 -16.16
N SER A 192 -7.33 -7.87 -15.98
CA SER A 192 -8.69 -8.09 -16.45
C SER A 192 -9.73 -7.22 -15.73
N PHE A 193 -9.55 -7.05 -14.42
CA PHE A 193 -10.43 -6.20 -13.63
C PHE A 193 -10.30 -4.73 -14.02
N LEU A 194 -9.07 -4.22 -14.12
CA LEU A 194 -8.84 -2.83 -14.53
C LEU A 194 -9.31 -2.56 -15.96
N ASP A 195 -9.13 -3.51 -16.87
CA ASP A 195 -9.62 -3.39 -18.25
C ASP A 195 -11.12 -3.22 -18.28
N GLY A 196 -11.87 -4.10 -17.61
CA GLY A 196 -13.32 -4.02 -17.51
C GLY A 196 -13.81 -2.74 -16.85
N LEU A 197 -13.16 -2.33 -15.75
CA LEU A 197 -13.50 -1.12 -15.00
C LEU A 197 -13.28 0.16 -15.82
N VAL A 198 -12.11 0.27 -16.46
CA VAL A 198 -11.74 1.43 -17.29
C VAL A 198 -12.66 1.52 -18.52
N ALA A 199 -12.97 0.37 -19.14
CA ALA A 199 -13.89 0.30 -20.27
C ALA A 199 -15.32 0.70 -19.86
N ALA A 200 -15.82 0.19 -18.73
CA ALA A 200 -17.16 0.51 -18.21
C ALA A 200 -17.32 2.00 -17.84
N ALA A 201 -16.22 2.66 -17.49
CA ALA A 201 -16.18 4.10 -17.24
C ALA A 201 -16.05 4.95 -18.53
N GLY A 202 -15.83 4.34 -19.69
CA GLY A 202 -15.64 5.02 -20.96
C GLY A 202 -14.28 5.70 -21.12
N PHE A 203 -13.25 5.13 -20.52
CA PHE A 203 -11.86 5.53 -20.69
C PHE A 203 -11.09 4.54 -21.55
N GLU A 204 -9.96 4.99 -22.09
CA GLU A 204 -8.96 4.16 -22.76
C GLU A 204 -7.54 4.54 -22.31
N ALA A 205 -6.64 3.55 -22.23
CA ALA A 205 -5.19 3.79 -22.08
C ALA A 205 -4.60 4.07 -23.47
N ARG A 206 -4.52 5.33 -23.84
CA ARG A 206 -4.04 5.74 -25.17
C ARG A 206 -2.59 5.33 -25.39
N GLY A 207 -2.34 4.59 -26.47
CA GLY A 207 -1.02 4.07 -26.79
C GLY A 207 -0.70 2.71 -26.12
N GLY A 208 -1.67 2.12 -25.42
CA GLY A 208 -1.52 0.84 -24.74
C GLY A 208 -0.78 0.95 -23.41
N VAL A 209 -0.52 -0.21 -22.80
CA VAL A 209 0.18 -0.35 -21.53
C VAL A 209 1.45 -1.19 -21.73
N ASP A 210 2.59 -0.69 -21.26
CA ASP A 210 3.85 -1.42 -21.22
C ASP A 210 3.90 -2.28 -19.93
N GLY A 211 3.73 -3.57 -20.07
CA GLY A 211 3.82 -4.54 -18.98
C GLY A 211 5.21 -5.16 -18.82
N ALA A 212 6.20 -4.72 -19.62
CA ALA A 212 7.54 -5.26 -19.56
C ALA A 212 8.26 -4.89 -18.25
N LEU A 213 8.94 -5.88 -17.67
CA LEU A 213 9.93 -5.67 -16.62
C LEU A 213 11.33 -5.94 -17.16
N SER A 214 12.25 -5.06 -16.82
CA SER A 214 13.67 -5.29 -17.11
C SER A 214 14.21 -6.44 -16.24
N PRO A 215 15.33 -7.11 -16.66
CA PRO A 215 15.96 -8.13 -15.85
C PRO A 215 16.72 -7.58 -14.64
N HIS A 216 16.44 -6.35 -14.23
CA HIS A 216 17.07 -5.69 -13.10
C HIS A 216 16.83 -6.48 -11.80
N VAL A 217 17.87 -6.65 -10.98
CA VAL A 217 17.79 -7.46 -9.76
C VAL A 217 16.74 -6.93 -8.77
N PHE A 218 16.49 -5.62 -8.76
CA PHE A 218 15.50 -4.99 -7.89
C PHE A 218 14.05 -5.14 -8.38
N ASN A 219 13.82 -5.77 -9.51
CA ASN A 219 12.51 -6.27 -9.92
C ASN A 219 12.19 -7.67 -9.38
N ARG A 220 13.09 -8.29 -8.62
CA ARG A 220 12.76 -9.54 -7.93
C ARG A 220 11.86 -9.22 -6.73
N PRO A 221 10.71 -9.89 -6.61
CA PRO A 221 9.78 -9.61 -5.53
C PRO A 221 10.36 -9.99 -4.17
N ILE A 222 10.17 -9.11 -3.20
CA ILE A 222 10.54 -9.29 -1.80
C ILE A 222 9.34 -8.95 -0.91
N PRO A 223 9.25 -9.47 0.32
CA PRO A 223 8.18 -9.09 1.23
C PRO A 223 8.11 -7.57 1.43
N ALA A 224 6.91 -7.02 1.41
CA ALA A 224 6.67 -5.60 1.67
C ALA A 224 7.18 -5.19 3.07
N ASN A 225 7.16 -6.12 4.00
CA ASN A 225 7.60 -5.99 5.38
C ASN A 225 8.88 -6.78 5.70
N LEU A 226 9.82 -6.83 4.76
CA LEU A 226 11.04 -7.65 4.90
C LEU A 226 11.79 -7.41 6.21
N ARG A 227 11.85 -6.15 6.67
CA ARG A 227 12.53 -5.78 7.91
C ARG A 227 11.97 -6.53 9.13
N ASP A 228 10.64 -6.70 9.17
CA ASP A 228 9.94 -7.32 10.28
C ASP A 228 10.07 -8.84 10.29
N LEU A 229 10.46 -9.41 9.16
CA LEU A 229 10.59 -10.86 8.99
C LEU A 229 11.99 -11.40 9.34
N LEU A 230 13.00 -10.54 9.42
CA LEU A 230 14.38 -10.96 9.67
C LEU A 230 14.73 -10.87 11.16
N PRO A 231 15.26 -11.97 11.78
CA PRO A 231 15.52 -12.03 13.22
C PRO A 231 16.47 -10.95 13.73
N ASP A 232 17.48 -10.60 12.94
CA ASP A 232 18.57 -9.69 13.31
C ASP A 232 18.39 -8.27 12.76
N ALA A 233 17.17 -7.88 12.43
CA ALA A 233 16.86 -6.55 11.90
C ALA A 233 17.23 -5.38 12.87
N ALA A 234 17.47 -5.70 14.13
CA ALA A 234 17.91 -4.73 15.15
C ALA A 234 19.42 -4.40 15.08
N ASP A 235 20.23 -5.19 14.38
CA ASP A 235 21.64 -4.87 14.18
C ASP A 235 21.81 -3.63 13.26
N ALA A 236 22.66 -2.70 13.66
CA ALA A 236 22.86 -1.43 12.95
C ALA A 236 23.37 -1.58 11.50
N VAL A 237 24.07 -2.68 11.18
CA VAL A 237 24.53 -2.97 9.82
C VAL A 237 23.39 -3.56 8.99
N THR A 238 22.71 -4.56 9.51
CA THR A 238 21.53 -5.19 8.90
C THR A 238 20.41 -4.18 8.72
N GLY A 239 20.17 -3.30 9.71
CA GLY A 239 19.19 -2.22 9.61
C GLY A 239 19.48 -1.27 8.45
N ARG A 240 20.74 -0.87 8.23
CA ARG A 240 21.12 -0.03 7.08
C ARG A 240 20.96 -0.74 5.75
N LEU A 241 21.28 -2.02 5.66
CA LEU A 241 21.07 -2.83 4.47
C LEU A 241 19.58 -2.95 4.12
N LEU A 242 18.74 -3.17 5.13
CA LEU A 242 17.29 -3.25 4.95
C LEU A 242 16.66 -1.89 4.59
N ASP A 243 17.16 -0.79 5.12
CA ASP A 243 16.73 0.56 4.75
C ASP A 243 17.08 0.89 3.28
N SER A 244 18.11 0.25 2.72
CA SER A 244 18.48 0.35 1.31
C SER A 244 17.80 -0.67 0.41
N THR A 245 16.96 -1.56 0.96
CA THR A 245 16.27 -2.60 0.21
C THR A 245 15.26 -1.98 -0.77
N PRO A 246 15.24 -2.44 -2.03
CA PRO A 246 14.31 -1.90 -3.01
C PRO A 246 12.87 -2.21 -2.65
N HIS A 247 11.99 -1.23 -2.79
CA HIS A 247 10.55 -1.33 -2.59
C HIS A 247 9.84 -1.15 -3.93
N VAL A 248 10.10 -2.05 -4.89
CA VAL A 248 9.63 -1.98 -6.29
C VAL A 248 8.63 -3.08 -6.59
N GLN A 249 9.07 -4.34 -6.52
CA GLN A 249 8.21 -5.51 -6.64
C GLN A 249 8.10 -6.14 -5.26
N LEU A 250 6.90 -6.32 -4.77
CA LEU A 250 6.64 -6.67 -3.38
C LEU A 250 5.82 -7.95 -3.26
N LEU A 251 5.94 -8.60 -2.11
CA LEU A 251 5.10 -9.73 -1.73
C LEU A 251 4.25 -9.36 -0.51
N THR A 252 2.96 -9.65 -0.60
CA THR A 252 2.07 -9.65 0.54
C THR A 252 1.38 -11.01 0.60
N GLY A 253 1.58 -11.76 1.70
CA GLY A 253 1.07 -13.12 1.81
C GLY A 253 1.50 -14.05 0.67
N GLY A 254 2.73 -13.93 0.16
CA GLY A 254 3.21 -14.73 -0.97
C GLY A 254 2.74 -14.27 -2.35
N ARG A 255 1.90 -13.24 -2.43
CA ARG A 255 1.35 -12.68 -3.67
C ARG A 255 2.17 -11.49 -4.14
N PRO A 256 2.69 -11.52 -5.39
CA PRO A 256 3.47 -10.42 -5.91
C PRO A 256 2.59 -9.26 -6.36
N PHE A 257 3.01 -8.05 -6.03
CA PHE A 257 2.35 -6.82 -6.48
C PHE A 257 3.36 -5.69 -6.72
N THR A 258 2.92 -4.69 -7.46
CA THR A 258 3.70 -3.47 -7.74
C THR A 258 2.75 -2.31 -8.02
N SER A 259 3.28 -1.14 -8.39
CA SER A 259 2.47 -0.05 -8.92
C SER A 259 2.34 -0.12 -10.44
N LEU A 260 1.13 0.17 -10.91
CA LEU A 260 0.82 0.41 -12.32
C LEU A 260 0.46 1.88 -12.50
N CYS A 261 1.08 2.54 -13.46
CA CYS A 261 0.65 3.87 -13.90
C CYS A 261 -0.21 3.72 -15.16
N LEU A 262 -1.41 4.27 -15.14
CA LEU A 262 -2.31 4.36 -16.28
C LEU A 262 -2.48 5.83 -16.69
N VAL A 263 -2.41 6.08 -17.98
CA VAL A 263 -2.67 7.38 -18.59
C VAL A 263 -3.93 7.25 -19.43
N LEU A 264 -5.02 7.74 -18.87
CA LEU A 264 -6.36 7.54 -19.39
C LEU A 264 -6.87 8.79 -20.11
N THR A 265 -7.48 8.60 -21.25
CA THR A 265 -8.24 9.64 -21.98
C THR A 265 -9.67 9.16 -22.21
N LYS A 266 -10.60 10.08 -22.42
CA LYS A 266 -11.97 9.71 -22.77
C LYS A 266 -11.95 8.89 -24.07
N ALA A 267 -12.51 7.69 -24.03
CA ALA A 267 -12.60 6.86 -25.22
C ALA A 267 -13.47 7.56 -26.29
N ALA A 268 -13.01 7.56 -27.53
CA ALA A 268 -13.78 8.08 -28.66
C ALA A 268 -15.03 7.21 -28.89
N HIS A 269 -16.09 7.82 -29.40
CA HIS A 269 -17.32 7.09 -29.69
C HIS A 269 -17.06 5.96 -30.72
N GLY A 270 -17.31 4.71 -30.33
CA GLY A 270 -17.04 3.53 -31.18
C GLY A 270 -15.61 2.98 -31.09
N ALA A 271 -14.71 3.57 -30.31
CA ALA A 271 -13.37 3.03 -30.08
C ALA A 271 -13.40 1.90 -29.00
N SER A 272 -12.40 1.04 -29.03
CA SER A 272 -12.18 0.04 -27.97
C SER A 272 -11.75 0.73 -26.69
N ALA A 273 -12.66 0.83 -25.73
CA ALA A 273 -12.33 1.31 -24.38
C ALA A 273 -11.56 0.25 -23.60
N GLY A 274 -10.82 0.66 -22.55
CA GLY A 274 -10.07 -0.24 -21.66
C GLY A 274 -8.55 0.00 -21.70
N ILE A 275 -7.82 -0.96 -21.16
CA ILE A 275 -6.35 -0.88 -21.04
C ILE A 275 -5.60 -1.92 -21.86
N ARG A 276 -6.29 -2.85 -22.50
CA ARG A 276 -5.67 -3.92 -23.31
C ARG A 276 -5.38 -3.48 -24.74
N PRO A 277 -4.36 -4.08 -25.38
CA PRO A 277 -3.45 -5.07 -24.84
C PRO A 277 -2.39 -4.47 -23.90
N ILE A 278 -1.96 -5.26 -22.91
CA ILE A 278 -0.79 -4.95 -22.07
C ILE A 278 0.39 -5.71 -22.69
N ALA A 279 1.32 -4.97 -23.28
CA ALA A 279 2.48 -5.56 -23.94
C ALA A 279 3.40 -6.25 -22.91
N ASP A 280 3.96 -7.38 -23.27
CA ASP A 280 4.99 -8.13 -22.53
C ASP A 280 4.62 -8.54 -21.09
N LEU A 281 3.35 -8.47 -20.71
CA LEU A 281 2.90 -8.80 -19.35
C LEU A 281 3.18 -10.27 -19.01
N GLU A 282 3.04 -11.20 -19.97
CA GLU A 282 3.24 -12.62 -19.71
C GLU A 282 4.71 -12.94 -19.39
N ALA A 283 5.66 -12.35 -20.12
CA ALA A 283 7.08 -12.49 -19.82
C ALA A 283 7.43 -11.93 -18.43
N SER A 284 6.77 -10.85 -18.04
CA SER A 284 6.93 -10.28 -16.70
C SER A 284 6.34 -11.17 -15.62
N ARG A 285 5.20 -11.81 -15.86
CA ARG A 285 4.62 -12.84 -14.97
C ARG A 285 5.61 -13.98 -14.72
N GLU A 286 6.20 -14.56 -15.79
CA GLU A 286 7.17 -15.63 -15.66
C GLU A 286 8.40 -15.22 -14.82
N PHE A 287 8.89 -13.99 -15.03
CA PHE A 287 10.01 -13.44 -14.26
C PHE A 287 9.66 -13.28 -12.77
N ILE A 288 8.48 -12.76 -12.48
CA ILE A 288 7.96 -12.56 -11.11
C ILE A 288 7.73 -13.92 -10.43
N ASP A 289 7.12 -14.88 -11.09
CA ASP A 289 6.87 -16.22 -10.55
C ASP A 289 8.17 -16.97 -10.20
N GLU A 290 9.21 -16.80 -10.99
CA GLU A 290 10.54 -17.32 -10.64
C GLU A 290 11.09 -16.64 -9.37
N GLY A 291 10.90 -15.33 -9.21
CA GLY A 291 11.26 -14.60 -8.01
C GLY A 291 10.50 -15.09 -6.77
N VAL A 292 9.19 -15.33 -6.91
CA VAL A 292 8.34 -15.89 -5.85
C VAL A 292 8.81 -17.29 -5.44
N ARG A 293 9.10 -18.17 -6.41
CA ARG A 293 9.63 -19.53 -6.13
C ARG A 293 10.94 -19.47 -5.33
N ARG A 294 11.84 -18.56 -5.69
CA ARG A 294 13.11 -18.38 -4.96
C ARG A 294 12.88 -17.89 -3.54
N TRP A 295 11.98 -16.93 -3.37
CA TRP A 295 11.62 -16.43 -2.03
C TRP A 295 10.96 -17.53 -1.20
N LYS A 296 10.03 -18.31 -1.76
CA LYS A 296 9.40 -19.46 -1.12
C LYS A 296 10.45 -20.44 -0.60
N ALA A 297 11.39 -20.82 -1.46
CA ALA A 297 12.46 -21.73 -1.10
C ALA A 297 13.40 -21.19 0.00
N PHE A 298 13.54 -19.87 0.09
CA PHE A 298 14.26 -19.21 1.19
C PHE A 298 13.46 -19.29 2.50
N VAL A 299 12.19 -18.88 2.48
CA VAL A 299 11.30 -18.86 3.63
C VAL A 299 11.15 -20.25 4.24
N GLU A 300 11.00 -21.29 3.41
CA GLU A 300 10.84 -22.68 3.87
C GLU A 300 12.04 -23.21 4.65
N ARG A 301 13.22 -22.60 4.49
CA ARG A 301 14.47 -22.99 5.14
C ARG A 301 14.95 -22.05 6.24
N SER A 302 14.31 -20.91 6.40
CA SER A 302 14.78 -19.84 7.28
C SER A 302 13.83 -19.59 8.45
N PRO A 303 14.35 -19.23 9.64
CA PRO A 303 13.55 -18.67 10.71
C PRO A 303 13.01 -17.29 10.28
N LEU A 304 11.82 -16.92 10.74
CA LEU A 304 11.18 -15.65 10.49
C LEU A 304 10.92 -14.92 11.82
N ASN A 305 11.02 -13.61 11.80
CA ASN A 305 10.59 -12.75 12.89
C ASN A 305 9.26 -12.09 12.53
N LEU A 306 8.24 -12.31 13.36
CA LEU A 306 6.93 -11.67 13.22
C LEU A 306 6.70 -10.68 14.36
N ASP A 307 7.75 -10.01 14.81
CA ASP A 307 7.58 -8.96 15.81
C ASP A 307 6.44 -8.01 15.43
N PRO A 308 5.64 -7.58 16.40
CA PRO A 308 4.45 -6.79 16.14
C PRO A 308 4.76 -5.53 15.36
N PHE A 309 3.91 -5.22 14.40
CA PHE A 309 3.79 -3.86 13.89
C PHE A 309 3.31 -2.96 15.02
N VAL A 310 4.23 -2.26 15.62
CA VAL A 310 3.99 -1.32 16.71
C VAL A 310 2.92 -0.28 16.35
N ALA A 311 2.81 0.04 15.06
CA ALA A 311 1.88 1.05 14.55
C ALA A 311 0.41 0.61 14.54
N GLU A 312 0.10 -0.65 14.23
CA GLU A 312 -1.30 -1.10 14.10
C GLU A 312 -2.01 -1.28 15.44
N CYS A 313 -1.27 -1.61 16.51
CA CYS A 313 -1.85 -1.93 17.81
C CYS A 313 -1.54 -0.89 18.90
N GLY A 314 -0.82 0.17 18.58
CA GLY A 314 -0.40 1.18 19.56
C GLY A 314 0.51 0.63 20.66
N HIS A 315 1.15 -0.54 20.45
CA HIS A 315 2.09 -1.13 21.37
C HIS A 315 3.50 -0.64 21.06
N THR A 316 4.17 -0.06 22.06
CA THR A 316 5.58 0.35 21.97
C THR A 316 6.39 -0.49 22.95
N ARG A 317 7.46 -1.14 22.49
CA ARG A 317 8.38 -1.89 23.38
C ARG A 317 8.90 -1.00 24.50
N GLY A 318 8.93 -1.53 25.72
CA GLY A 318 9.34 -0.78 26.90
C GLY A 318 8.28 0.20 27.43
N VAL A 319 7.09 0.20 26.84
CA VAL A 319 5.94 0.96 27.33
C VAL A 319 4.81 -0.01 27.65
N PRO A 320 4.65 -0.43 28.91
CA PRO A 320 3.60 -1.36 29.30
C PRO A 320 2.22 -0.85 28.93
N ARG A 321 1.40 -1.73 28.35
CA ARG A 321 0.01 -1.44 28.03
C ARG A 321 -0.93 -2.21 28.96
N LEU A 322 -1.89 -1.50 29.57
CA LEU A 322 -2.99 -2.12 30.31
C LEU A 322 -4.08 -2.55 29.34
N VAL A 323 -4.54 -3.79 29.47
CA VAL A 323 -5.61 -4.36 28.65
C VAL A 323 -6.59 -5.15 29.48
N ALA A 324 -7.87 -4.98 29.19
CA ALA A 324 -8.98 -5.65 29.88
C ALA A 324 -9.76 -6.55 28.93
N ALA A 325 -10.38 -7.58 29.47
CA ALA A 325 -11.22 -8.51 28.71
C ALA A 325 -12.45 -7.87 28.05
N SER A 326 -12.83 -6.65 28.46
CA SER A 326 -13.92 -5.89 27.87
C SER A 326 -13.53 -5.12 26.60
N GLU A 327 -12.25 -5.05 26.27
CA GLU A 327 -11.79 -4.36 25.07
C GLU A 327 -12.06 -5.23 23.82
N SER A 328 -12.73 -4.63 22.83
CA SER A 328 -13.06 -5.31 21.57
C SER A 328 -11.86 -5.49 20.66
N SER A 329 -10.83 -4.66 20.81
CA SER A 329 -9.62 -4.70 20.00
C SER A 329 -8.67 -5.79 20.49
N PRO A 330 -7.95 -6.48 19.61
CA PRO A 330 -6.90 -7.40 20.00
C PRO A 330 -5.83 -6.62 20.78
N LEU A 331 -5.29 -7.26 21.82
CA LEU A 331 -4.17 -6.76 22.57
C LEU A 331 -2.95 -6.50 21.68
N PHE A 332 -2.82 -7.36 20.69
CA PHE A 332 -1.66 -7.48 19.84
C PHE A 332 -2.08 -8.17 18.54
N HIS A 333 -1.55 -7.70 17.43
CA HIS A 333 -1.78 -8.26 16.11
C HIS A 333 -0.53 -8.05 15.24
N THR A 334 0.04 -9.12 14.70
CA THR A 334 1.05 -9.02 13.64
C THR A 334 0.35 -8.69 12.31
N GLY A 335 1.04 -8.08 11.37
CA GLY A 335 0.58 -8.09 9.99
C GLY A 335 0.39 -9.52 9.47
N TYR A 336 -0.39 -9.68 8.40
CA TYR A 336 -0.52 -10.96 7.71
C TYR A 336 0.74 -11.26 6.90
N VAL A 337 1.34 -12.43 7.14
CA VAL A 337 2.57 -12.88 6.48
C VAL A 337 2.38 -14.25 5.84
N TRP A 338 3.09 -14.46 4.75
CA TRP A 338 3.15 -15.76 4.11
C TRP A 338 4.24 -16.62 4.75
N LEU A 339 3.90 -17.83 5.18
CA LEU A 339 4.79 -18.74 5.92
C LEU A 339 5.29 -19.92 5.06
N GLY A 340 4.94 -19.98 3.78
CA GLY A 340 5.19 -21.15 2.93
C GLY A 340 4.23 -22.29 3.24
N GLY A 341 4.44 -23.46 2.65
CA GLY A 341 3.60 -24.65 2.79
C GLY A 341 4.24 -25.72 3.69
N VAL A 342 4.84 -25.33 4.81
CA VAL A 342 5.54 -26.26 5.72
C VAL A 342 5.11 -26.06 7.17
N THR A 343 5.24 -27.11 7.98
CA THR A 343 4.99 -27.01 9.42
C THR A 343 5.90 -25.98 10.07
N ARG A 344 5.33 -25.13 10.91
CA ARG A 344 6.03 -24.06 11.63
C ARG A 344 5.81 -24.15 13.12
N ALA A 345 6.83 -23.76 13.88
CA ALA A 345 6.72 -23.49 15.30
C ALA A 345 6.66 -21.97 15.51
N VAL A 346 5.49 -21.48 15.96
CA VAL A 346 5.27 -20.07 16.30
C VAL A 346 5.52 -19.89 17.79
N THR A 347 6.59 -19.18 18.14
CA THR A 347 6.94 -18.84 19.51
C THR A 347 6.53 -17.42 19.82
N ILE A 348 5.73 -17.23 20.86
CA ILE A 348 5.28 -15.94 21.38
C ILE A 348 5.91 -15.74 22.75
N ASP A 349 6.60 -14.64 22.95
CA ASP A 349 7.38 -14.30 24.14
C ASP A 349 7.07 -12.88 24.59
N PHE A 350 6.62 -12.66 25.84
CA PHE A 350 6.19 -11.36 26.34
C PHE A 350 6.23 -11.27 27.86
N ASP A 351 6.39 -10.07 28.39
CA ASP A 351 6.23 -9.76 29.80
C ASP A 351 4.76 -9.47 30.12
N ALA A 352 4.25 -10.10 31.17
CA ALA A 352 2.88 -9.87 31.63
C ALA A 352 2.77 -9.82 33.14
N TRP A 353 1.81 -9.06 33.65
CA TRP A 353 1.41 -9.07 35.07
C TRP A 353 -0.03 -8.63 35.23
N PRO A 354 -0.78 -9.18 36.21
CA PRO A 354 -2.17 -8.82 36.40
C PRO A 354 -2.29 -7.37 36.86
N ALA A 355 -3.37 -6.71 36.46
CA ALA A 355 -3.80 -5.47 37.09
C ALA A 355 -4.27 -5.74 38.54
N ALA A 356 -4.18 -4.75 39.42
CA ALA A 356 -4.41 -4.92 40.84
C ALA A 356 -5.70 -5.70 41.17
N GLY A 357 -5.57 -6.80 41.93
CA GLY A 357 -6.64 -7.51 42.63
C GLY A 357 -7.22 -8.75 41.96
N SER A 358 -6.90 -9.15 40.75
CA SER A 358 -7.40 -10.38 40.14
C SER A 358 -6.44 -10.98 39.13
N GLY A 359 -6.35 -12.29 39.07
CA GLY A 359 -5.67 -12.96 37.98
C GLY A 359 -6.33 -12.66 36.64
N ALA A 360 -5.52 -12.61 35.59
CA ALA A 360 -5.97 -12.42 34.22
C ALA A 360 -5.72 -13.69 33.39
N GLU A 361 -6.35 -13.76 32.24
CA GLU A 361 -6.09 -14.81 31.25
C GLU A 361 -5.98 -14.16 29.86
N ALA A 362 -4.92 -14.48 29.17
CA ALA A 362 -4.75 -14.11 27.76
C ALA A 362 -4.95 -15.34 26.86
N GLU A 363 -5.45 -15.14 25.66
CA GLU A 363 -5.50 -16.13 24.60
C GLU A 363 -4.61 -15.69 23.46
N LEU A 364 -3.64 -16.52 23.12
CA LEU A 364 -2.76 -16.34 21.96
C LEU A 364 -3.32 -17.19 20.82
N ARG A 365 -3.47 -16.60 19.64
CA ARG A 365 -4.04 -17.23 18.46
C ARG A 365 -3.15 -17.04 17.25
N VAL A 366 -3.09 -18.04 16.39
CA VAL A 366 -2.60 -17.91 15.03
C VAL A 366 -3.81 -17.96 14.11
N HIS A 367 -4.09 -16.87 13.41
CA HIS A 367 -5.12 -16.80 12.41
C HIS A 367 -4.56 -17.19 11.04
N ARG A 368 -5.33 -17.97 10.31
CA ARG A 368 -5.11 -18.30 8.92
C ARG A 368 -6.13 -17.55 8.07
N HIS A 369 -5.64 -16.83 7.10
CA HIS A 369 -6.43 -16.09 6.14
C HIS A 369 -6.23 -16.69 4.75
N PRO A 370 -7.22 -17.40 4.18
CA PRO A 370 -7.11 -17.96 2.84
C PRO A 370 -6.94 -16.88 1.80
N ASP A 371 -6.14 -17.17 0.79
CA ASP A 371 -5.99 -16.31 -0.36
C ASP A 371 -7.32 -16.10 -1.08
N LEU A 372 -7.58 -14.87 -1.55
CA LEU A 372 -8.78 -14.47 -2.26
C LEU A 372 -10.11 -14.62 -1.48
N ARG A 373 -10.06 -14.84 -0.16
CA ARG A 373 -11.24 -14.97 0.70
C ARG A 373 -11.06 -14.21 2.01
N PRO A 374 -11.05 -12.87 1.97
CA PRO A 374 -10.75 -12.04 3.14
C PRO A 374 -11.70 -12.27 4.32
N ASP A 375 -12.93 -12.73 4.07
CA ASP A 375 -13.94 -12.96 5.11
C ASP A 375 -13.81 -14.34 5.79
N GLU A 376 -12.98 -15.24 5.24
CA GLU A 376 -12.82 -16.60 5.76
C GLU A 376 -11.58 -16.71 6.67
N VAL A 377 -11.56 -15.95 7.76
CA VAL A 377 -10.50 -16.06 8.75
C VAL A 377 -10.75 -17.26 9.67
N ALA A 378 -9.82 -18.21 9.69
CA ALA A 378 -9.88 -19.39 10.56
C ALA A 378 -8.77 -19.35 11.62
N CYS A 379 -9.03 -19.97 12.77
CA CYS A 379 -8.00 -20.19 13.80
C CYS A 379 -7.15 -21.42 13.42
N ALA A 380 -5.88 -21.22 13.15
CA ALA A 380 -4.92 -22.30 12.88
C ALA A 380 -4.37 -22.92 14.15
N GLY A 381 -4.40 -22.20 15.28
CA GLY A 381 -3.99 -22.69 16.59
C GLY A 381 -4.23 -21.63 17.66
N SER A 382 -4.49 -22.07 18.88
CA SER A 382 -4.63 -21.16 20.02
C SER A 382 -4.13 -21.79 21.31
N ILE A 383 -3.71 -20.95 22.27
CA ILE A 383 -3.33 -21.33 23.61
C ILE A 383 -3.78 -20.27 24.61
N ARG A 384 -4.35 -20.73 25.74
CA ARG A 384 -4.70 -19.85 26.86
C ARG A 384 -3.58 -19.82 27.88
N VAL A 385 -3.29 -18.63 28.38
CA VAL A 385 -2.19 -18.35 29.29
C VAL A 385 -2.74 -17.63 30.53
N PRO A 386 -2.77 -18.27 31.70
CA PRO A 386 -3.10 -17.60 32.93
C PRO A 386 -1.98 -16.67 33.36
N ILE A 387 -2.32 -15.49 33.87
CA ILE A 387 -1.40 -14.46 34.34
C ILE A 387 -1.69 -14.19 35.80
N HIS A 388 -0.81 -14.70 36.70
CA HIS A 388 -1.00 -14.61 38.14
C HIS A 388 0.00 -13.69 38.83
N ALA A 389 1.17 -13.49 38.26
CA ALA A 389 2.24 -12.66 38.77
C ALA A 389 2.96 -11.97 37.62
N ARG A 390 3.91 -11.10 37.96
CA ARG A 390 4.78 -10.52 36.93
C ARG A 390 5.79 -11.57 36.47
N GLU A 391 5.72 -11.97 35.20
CA GLU A 391 6.57 -13.01 34.64
C GLU A 391 6.80 -12.79 33.15
N ARG A 392 7.91 -13.34 32.66
CA ARG A 392 8.17 -13.52 31.21
C ARG A 392 7.49 -14.79 30.77
N LEU A 393 6.51 -14.67 29.92
CA LEU A 393 5.75 -15.79 29.37
C LEU A 393 6.30 -16.14 27.98
N ARG A 394 6.61 -17.42 27.80
CA ARG A 394 6.99 -17.95 26.48
C ARG A 394 6.08 -19.11 26.13
N ARG A 395 5.45 -19.04 24.98
CA ARG A 395 4.55 -20.09 24.49
C ARG A 395 4.87 -20.42 23.04
N GLN A 396 4.67 -21.68 22.69
CA GLN A 396 4.91 -22.18 21.34
C GLN A 396 3.68 -22.91 20.83
N LEU A 397 3.31 -22.62 19.60
CA LEU A 397 2.25 -23.28 18.84
C LEU A 397 2.87 -23.92 17.60
N GLN A 398 2.50 -25.16 17.30
CA GLN A 398 2.81 -25.76 16.01
C GLN A 398 1.63 -25.55 15.07
N ILE A 399 1.91 -25.14 13.85
CA ILE A 399 0.93 -24.94 12.79
C ILE A 399 1.40 -25.60 11.49
N ASP A 400 0.51 -26.25 10.81
CA ASP A 400 0.73 -26.69 9.43
C ASP A 400 0.34 -25.54 8.50
N ALA A 401 1.36 -24.86 7.98
CA ALA A 401 1.14 -23.72 7.12
C ALA A 401 0.78 -24.18 5.70
N ASP A 402 -0.27 -23.57 5.15
CA ASP A 402 -0.73 -23.75 3.78
C ASP A 402 -0.12 -22.65 2.90
N ASP A 403 0.39 -23.00 1.75
CA ASP A 403 1.04 -22.07 0.83
C ASP A 403 0.07 -21.10 0.12
N ARG A 404 -1.24 -21.31 0.29
CA ARG A 404 -2.31 -20.44 -0.21
C ARG A 404 -2.89 -19.53 0.86
N CYS A 405 -2.26 -19.45 2.02
CA CYS A 405 -2.74 -18.67 3.14
C CYS A 405 -1.70 -17.70 3.67
N SER A 406 -2.19 -16.58 4.16
CA SER A 406 -1.42 -15.67 5.02
C SER A 406 -1.74 -15.94 6.48
N TYR A 407 -0.83 -15.60 7.37
CA TYR A 407 -0.94 -15.88 8.80
C TYR A 407 -0.70 -14.63 9.62
N ALA A 408 -1.48 -14.46 10.69
CA ALA A 408 -1.26 -13.42 11.68
C ALA A 408 -1.31 -14.03 13.08
N VAL A 409 -0.51 -13.49 13.99
CA VAL A 409 -0.54 -13.85 15.41
C VAL A 409 -1.28 -12.75 16.15
N LEU A 410 -2.24 -13.15 16.99
CA LEU A 410 -3.03 -12.25 17.82
C LEU A 410 -2.94 -12.67 19.27
N ALA A 411 -3.04 -11.69 20.16
CA ALA A 411 -3.32 -11.92 21.56
C ALA A 411 -4.52 -11.09 21.99
N ARG A 412 -5.33 -11.64 22.89
CA ARG A 412 -6.42 -10.91 23.54
C ARG A 412 -6.55 -11.33 25.00
N VAL A 413 -7.00 -10.45 25.84
CA VAL A 413 -7.36 -10.79 27.22
C VAL A 413 -8.77 -11.39 27.20
N THR A 414 -8.94 -12.57 27.79
CA THR A 414 -10.21 -13.30 27.84
C THR A 414 -10.87 -13.20 29.21
N ARG A 415 -10.09 -12.89 30.27
CA ARG A 415 -10.59 -12.70 31.63
C ARG A 415 -9.71 -11.70 32.39
N GLY A 416 -10.33 -10.83 33.16
CA GLY A 416 -9.65 -9.85 34.00
C GLY A 416 -8.99 -8.73 33.20
N ALA A 417 -7.92 -8.16 33.76
CA ALA A 417 -7.08 -7.16 33.13
C ALA A 417 -5.62 -7.42 33.47
N CYS A 418 -4.73 -7.15 32.53
CA CYS A 418 -3.30 -7.31 32.72
C CYS A 418 -2.50 -6.24 32.00
N TRP A 419 -1.28 -6.03 32.45
CA TRP A 419 -0.25 -5.30 31.74
C TRP A 419 0.53 -6.23 30.86
N ILE A 420 0.90 -5.79 29.68
CA ILE A 420 1.74 -6.52 28.74
C ILE A 420 2.82 -5.60 28.19
N ASP A 421 4.03 -6.13 28.02
CA ASP A 421 5.17 -5.43 27.46
C ASP A 421 6.10 -6.39 26.69
N ASP A 422 6.98 -5.81 25.88
CA ASP A 422 8.07 -6.47 25.13
C ASP A 422 7.64 -7.79 24.45
N MET A 423 6.51 -7.78 23.75
CA MET A 423 6.05 -8.93 23.01
C MET A 423 6.89 -9.18 21.76
N ARG A 424 7.29 -10.44 21.56
CA ARG A 424 8.06 -10.90 20.41
C ARG A 424 7.42 -12.15 19.84
N VAL A 425 7.41 -12.25 18.52
CA VAL A 425 6.91 -13.42 17.81
C VAL A 425 7.95 -13.88 16.81
N GLN A 426 8.33 -15.15 16.95
CA GLN A 426 9.28 -15.80 16.05
C GLN A 426 8.65 -17.05 15.45
N VAL A 427 8.95 -17.30 14.19
CA VAL A 427 8.54 -18.51 13.48
C VAL A 427 9.76 -19.27 13.05
N THR A 428 9.83 -20.54 13.48
CA THR A 428 10.94 -21.44 13.14
C THR A 428 10.41 -22.68 12.45
N ILE A 429 11.30 -23.43 11.80
CA ILE A 429 11.05 -24.80 11.38
C ILE A 429 11.24 -25.68 12.63
N PRO A 430 10.33 -26.61 12.94
CA PRO A 430 10.42 -27.48 14.11
C PRO A 430 11.67 -28.33 14.14
#